data_ae106dda59892d0c6be39c3e56c198a4
#
_entry.id   ae106dda59892d0c6be39c3e56c198a4
#
_cell.length_a   1.000
_cell.length_b   1.000
_cell.length_c   1.000
_cell.angle_alpha   90.00
_cell.angle_beta   90.00
_cell.angle_gamma   90.00
#
_symmetry.space_group_name_H-M   'P 1'
#
loop_
_entity.id
_entity.type
_entity.pdbx_description
1 polymer ?
#
loop_
_entity_poly.entity_id
_entity_poly.type
_entity_poly.pdbx_seq_one_letter_code
_entity_poly.pdbx_strand_id
1 'polypeptide(L)'
;MEERVLSSFENEKYRIRVFYEEFADSPNGVYDMVGVMLFTYDNGKLHEECDWRTLLGKHSDYNITMKEALKELVWKYVPHDKMIKFLKKGTEHYQLKWNKTKRRWQFWYDERVFGSNPCVLFSSDSEDMHCGYLDSDMLSKLEKSDIVELINKYGKDIVVTSLTTYGYCQGDIQEMFAYCTKERFNEMVETPKNNWKKKATEFMQNELKECGCWMWGSVYRVKVEEKVYFTKRYANGEEHEDFEYEDCECGQTFYCEDYDEALEWVKKDYIKE
;
A
#
# COMPACT_ATOMS: atom_id res chain seq x y z
N MET A 1 25.98 14.89 -17.72
CA MET A 1 26.29 13.51 -17.31
C MET A 1 25.39 12.65 -18.17
N GLU A 2 25.93 11.70 -18.93
CA GLU A 2 25.08 10.79 -19.70
C GLU A 2 24.38 9.84 -18.73
N GLU A 3 23.06 9.74 -18.85
CA GLU A 3 22.26 8.81 -18.06
C GLU A 3 22.65 7.37 -18.41
N ARG A 4 22.86 6.56 -17.38
CA ARG A 4 23.21 5.14 -17.56
C ARG A 4 22.00 4.33 -18.02
N VAL A 5 22.07 3.75 -19.20
CA VAL A 5 21.08 2.77 -19.69
C VAL A 5 21.23 1.48 -18.88
N LEU A 6 20.14 1.02 -18.26
CA LEU A 6 20.08 -0.23 -17.48
C LEU A 6 19.78 -1.43 -18.36
N SER A 7 18.78 -1.26 -19.27
CA SER A 7 18.38 -2.27 -20.24
C SER A 7 17.92 -1.58 -21.51
N SER A 8 18.00 -2.27 -22.64
CA SER A 8 17.56 -1.73 -23.93
C SER A 8 17.11 -2.83 -24.88
N PHE A 9 16.19 -2.44 -25.75
CA PHE A 9 15.73 -3.24 -26.87
C PHE A 9 15.77 -2.38 -28.13
N GLU A 10 16.15 -2.97 -29.26
CA GLU A 10 16.18 -2.31 -30.55
C GLU A 10 15.73 -3.26 -31.65
N ASN A 11 14.90 -2.76 -32.56
CA ASN A 11 14.52 -3.45 -33.78
C ASN A 11 14.65 -2.51 -34.99
N GLU A 12 14.07 -2.87 -36.14
CA GLU A 12 14.14 -2.05 -37.37
C GLU A 12 13.44 -0.69 -37.23
N LYS A 13 12.45 -0.58 -36.30
CA LYS A 13 11.60 0.59 -36.17
C LYS A 13 11.81 1.37 -34.88
N TYR A 14 12.00 0.67 -33.77
CA TYR A 14 12.02 1.28 -32.43
C TYR A 14 13.29 0.96 -31.67
N ARG A 15 13.69 1.90 -30.82
CA ARG A 15 14.66 1.70 -29.74
C ARG A 15 13.97 2.03 -28.42
N ILE A 16 13.97 1.09 -27.47
CA ILE A 16 13.42 1.24 -26.13
C ILE A 16 14.59 1.18 -25.16
N ARG A 17 14.70 2.17 -24.27
CA ARG A 17 15.77 2.25 -23.26
C ARG A 17 15.19 2.47 -21.88
N VAL A 18 15.72 1.76 -20.88
CA VAL A 18 15.33 1.87 -19.48
C VAL A 18 16.43 2.57 -18.71
N PHE A 19 16.03 3.54 -17.91
CA PHE A 19 16.90 4.33 -17.04
C PHE A 19 16.40 4.25 -15.60
N TYR A 20 17.29 4.45 -14.66
CA TYR A 20 16.92 4.66 -13.27
C TYR A 20 16.32 6.07 -13.08
N GLU A 21 15.22 6.16 -12.31
CA GLU A 21 14.59 7.45 -11.99
C GLU A 21 14.86 7.82 -10.53
N GLU A 22 15.86 8.67 -10.33
CA GLU A 22 16.36 9.03 -9.01
C GLU A 22 15.42 9.94 -8.21
N PHE A 23 14.61 10.75 -8.90
CA PHE A 23 13.74 11.75 -8.29
C PHE A 23 12.27 11.52 -8.62
N ALA A 24 11.86 10.25 -8.59
CA ALA A 24 10.48 9.90 -8.85
C ALA A 24 9.55 10.42 -7.76
N ASP A 25 8.44 11.02 -8.16
CA ASP A 25 7.34 11.31 -7.26
C ASP A 25 6.72 10.02 -6.72
N SER A 26 6.08 10.09 -5.54
CA SER A 26 5.34 8.94 -5.02
C SER A 26 4.16 8.59 -5.94
N PRO A 27 3.78 7.30 -6.06
CA PRO A 27 2.64 6.91 -6.88
C PRO A 27 1.35 7.67 -6.52
N ASN A 28 1.13 7.97 -5.24
CA ASN A 28 0.00 8.78 -4.77
C ASN A 28 -0.01 10.22 -5.33
N GLY A 29 1.15 10.78 -5.66
CA GLY A 29 1.30 12.10 -6.24
C GLY A 29 1.12 12.12 -7.75
N VAL A 30 1.27 10.96 -8.41
CA VAL A 30 1.24 10.82 -9.86
C VAL A 30 -0.15 10.47 -10.38
N TYR A 31 -0.88 9.60 -9.69
CA TYR A 31 -2.21 9.16 -10.10
C TYR A 31 -3.13 8.83 -8.91
N ASP A 32 -4.44 8.85 -9.17
CA ASP A 32 -5.45 8.54 -8.16
C ASP A 32 -5.47 7.03 -7.85
N MET A 33 -5.15 6.68 -6.61
CA MET A 33 -5.21 5.31 -6.11
C MET A 33 -6.58 4.95 -5.58
N VAL A 34 -7.02 3.71 -5.77
CA VAL A 34 -8.25 3.16 -5.18
C VAL A 34 -8.14 3.06 -3.67
N GLY A 35 -6.98 2.61 -3.18
CA GLY A 35 -6.67 2.54 -1.76
C GLY A 35 -6.16 3.86 -1.18
N VAL A 36 -6.43 4.07 0.09
CA VAL A 36 -5.70 5.06 0.88
C VAL A 36 -4.52 4.36 1.52
N MET A 37 -3.31 4.76 1.12
CA MET A 37 -2.08 4.11 1.54
C MET A 37 -1.66 4.57 2.94
N LEU A 38 -1.21 3.63 3.75
CA LEU A 38 -0.65 3.86 5.08
C LEU A 38 0.72 3.16 5.16
N PHE A 39 1.77 3.93 5.19
CA PHE A 39 3.14 3.45 5.38
C PHE A 39 3.89 4.36 6.35
N THR A 40 4.99 3.88 6.91
CA THR A 40 5.67 4.57 8.00
C THR A 40 7.11 4.93 7.64
N TYR A 41 7.61 5.97 8.30
CA TYR A 41 9.06 6.16 8.41
C TYR A 41 9.71 5.10 9.33
N ASP A 42 11.02 5.01 9.33
CA ASP A 42 11.80 4.12 10.19
C ASP A 42 11.48 4.28 11.69
N ASN A 43 11.02 5.45 12.10
CA ASN A 43 10.59 5.73 13.48
C ASN A 43 9.17 5.23 13.82
N GLY A 44 8.52 4.52 12.91
CA GLY A 44 7.16 3.97 13.07
C GLY A 44 6.01 4.98 12.96
N LYS A 45 6.29 6.24 12.61
CA LYS A 45 5.28 7.28 12.35
C LYS A 45 4.81 7.20 10.90
N LEU A 46 3.54 7.57 10.66
CA LEU A 46 3.03 7.63 9.29
C LEU A 46 3.78 8.65 8.46
N HIS A 47 4.07 8.26 7.22
CA HIS A 47 4.73 9.11 6.24
C HIS A 47 3.80 10.26 5.82
N GLU A 48 4.36 11.41 5.50
CA GLU A 48 3.59 12.61 5.08
C GLU A 48 2.86 12.43 3.75
N GLU A 49 3.37 11.56 2.88
CA GLU A 49 2.73 11.17 1.61
C GLU A 49 1.48 10.30 1.80
N CYS A 50 1.24 9.77 3.01
CA CYS A 50 0.02 9.05 3.30
C CYS A 50 -1.17 10.01 3.34
N ASP A 51 -2.25 9.69 2.65
CA ASP A 51 -3.51 10.46 2.70
C ASP A 51 -4.35 10.16 3.97
N TRP A 52 -3.69 10.08 5.12
CA TRP A 52 -4.34 9.80 6.39
C TRP A 52 -5.13 10.99 6.95
N ARG A 53 -4.91 12.21 6.43
CA ARG A 53 -5.62 13.42 6.84
C ARG A 53 -7.12 13.33 6.57
N THR A 54 -7.53 12.61 5.54
CA THR A 54 -8.93 12.31 5.25
C THR A 54 -9.55 11.38 6.28
N LEU A 55 -8.73 10.53 6.91
CA LEU A 55 -9.17 9.59 7.94
C LEU A 55 -9.45 10.27 9.27
N LEU A 56 -8.55 11.14 9.73
CA LEU A 56 -8.54 11.71 11.08
C LEU A 56 -9.13 13.13 11.16
N GLY A 57 -9.46 13.73 10.03
CA GLY A 57 -9.98 15.09 9.99
C GLY A 57 -8.95 16.13 10.45
N LYS A 58 -9.41 17.16 11.17
CA LYS A 58 -8.59 18.33 11.52
C LYS A 58 -7.54 18.12 12.63
N HIS A 59 -7.51 16.96 13.27
CA HIS A 59 -6.59 16.67 14.39
C HIS A 59 -5.33 15.94 13.93
N SER A 60 -4.76 16.39 12.85
CA SER A 60 -3.62 15.77 12.21
C SER A 60 -2.30 16.30 12.75
N ASP A 61 -1.91 15.90 13.94
CA ASP A 61 -0.50 15.99 14.32
C ASP A 61 0.28 14.88 13.61
N TYR A 62 1.40 15.25 12.98
CA TYR A 62 2.30 14.38 12.20
C TYR A 62 2.99 13.26 13.02
N ASN A 63 2.39 12.84 14.13
CA ASN A 63 2.98 11.91 15.08
C ASN A 63 2.19 10.61 15.27
N ILE A 64 1.26 10.32 14.36
CA ILE A 64 0.39 9.14 14.47
C ILE A 64 1.12 7.90 13.99
N THR A 65 1.04 6.85 14.80
CA THR A 65 1.55 5.53 14.44
C THR A 65 0.55 4.77 13.56
N MET A 66 1.05 3.78 12.81
CA MET A 66 0.23 2.88 12.02
C MET A 66 -0.91 2.24 12.84
N LYS A 67 -0.60 1.81 14.04
CA LYS A 67 -1.56 1.16 14.92
C LYS A 67 -2.68 2.12 15.36
N GLU A 68 -2.36 3.38 15.59
CA GLU A 68 -3.36 4.41 15.90
C GLU A 68 -4.27 4.69 14.71
N ALA A 69 -3.71 4.79 13.50
CA ALA A 69 -4.52 4.94 12.29
C ALA A 69 -5.48 3.75 12.09
N LEU A 70 -5.01 2.53 12.27
CA LEU A 70 -5.85 1.33 12.18
C LEU A 70 -6.93 1.30 13.27
N LYS A 71 -6.65 1.76 14.50
CA LYS A 71 -7.66 1.91 15.55
C LYS A 71 -8.76 2.90 15.19
N GLU A 72 -8.40 4.02 14.57
CA GLU A 72 -9.39 5.00 14.10
C GLU A 72 -10.33 4.40 13.04
N LEU A 73 -9.81 3.55 12.14
CA LEU A 73 -10.65 2.80 11.20
C LEU A 73 -11.63 1.87 11.93
N VAL A 74 -11.20 1.21 13.01
CA VAL A 74 -12.11 0.38 13.84
C VAL A 74 -13.23 1.25 14.42
N TRP A 75 -12.90 2.36 15.06
CA TRP A 75 -13.89 3.26 15.67
C TRP A 75 -14.89 3.80 14.67
N LYS A 76 -14.42 4.12 13.46
CA LYS A 76 -15.26 4.72 12.44
C LYS A 76 -16.16 3.72 11.71
N TYR A 77 -15.69 2.50 11.47
CA TYR A 77 -16.37 1.57 10.55
C TYR A 77 -16.86 0.27 11.18
N VAL A 78 -16.38 -0.11 12.38
CA VAL A 78 -16.80 -1.37 13.02
C VAL A 78 -17.88 -1.12 14.06
N PRO A 79 -19.07 -1.75 13.95
CA PRO A 79 -20.10 -1.64 14.97
C PRO A 79 -19.62 -2.15 16.31
N HIS A 80 -19.93 -1.41 17.36
CA HIS A 80 -19.44 -1.65 18.71
C HIS A 80 -19.75 -3.06 19.26
N ASP A 81 -20.97 -3.55 19.02
CA ASP A 81 -21.37 -4.90 19.42
C ASP A 81 -20.53 -6.00 18.74
N LYS A 82 -20.07 -5.73 17.52
CA LYS A 82 -19.20 -6.62 16.76
C LYS A 82 -17.77 -6.62 17.28
N MET A 83 -17.27 -5.45 17.69
CA MET A 83 -15.98 -5.35 18.38
C MET A 83 -15.96 -6.21 19.63
N ILE A 84 -16.97 -6.06 20.50
CA ILE A 84 -17.10 -6.87 21.72
C ILE A 84 -17.17 -8.36 21.39
N LYS A 85 -17.95 -8.73 20.36
CA LYS A 85 -18.07 -10.13 19.95
C LYS A 85 -16.73 -10.70 19.48
N PHE A 86 -15.96 -9.94 18.72
CA PHE A 86 -14.62 -10.32 18.25
C PHE A 86 -13.68 -10.53 19.43
N LEU A 87 -13.59 -9.55 20.31
CA LEU A 87 -12.74 -9.61 21.50
C LEU A 87 -13.06 -10.78 22.42
N LYS A 88 -14.36 -11.10 22.60
CA LYS A 88 -14.78 -12.26 23.41
C LYS A 88 -14.42 -13.61 22.78
N LYS A 89 -14.36 -13.67 21.45
CA LYS A 89 -13.95 -14.91 20.75
C LYS A 89 -12.47 -15.21 20.96
N GLY A 90 -11.64 -14.17 21.08
CA GLY A 90 -10.19 -14.28 21.07
C GLY A 90 -9.62 -14.49 19.66
N THR A 91 -8.32 -14.38 19.56
CA THR A 91 -7.51 -14.68 18.37
C THR A 91 -6.39 -15.66 18.75
N GLU A 92 -5.49 -15.95 17.82
CA GLU A 92 -4.27 -16.72 18.13
C GLU A 92 -3.31 -15.97 19.07
N HIS A 93 -3.39 -14.62 19.08
CA HIS A 93 -2.50 -13.75 19.86
C HIS A 93 -3.05 -13.47 21.26
N TYR A 94 -4.36 -13.60 21.49
CA TYR A 94 -4.95 -13.34 22.79
C TYR A 94 -6.21 -14.17 23.04
N GLN A 95 -6.57 -14.29 24.32
CA GLN A 95 -7.81 -14.91 24.79
C GLN A 95 -8.44 -14.11 25.93
N LEU A 96 -9.76 -13.95 25.88
CA LEU A 96 -10.54 -13.41 26.99
C LEU A 96 -11.12 -14.55 27.81
N LYS A 97 -10.84 -14.55 29.11
CA LYS A 97 -11.40 -15.53 30.06
C LYS A 97 -12.12 -14.81 31.19
N TRP A 98 -13.32 -15.27 31.50
CA TRP A 98 -14.06 -14.78 32.66
C TRP A 98 -13.47 -15.34 33.93
N ASN A 99 -12.98 -14.46 34.84
CA ASN A 99 -12.52 -14.84 36.17
C ASN A 99 -13.69 -14.76 37.14
N LYS A 100 -14.23 -15.94 37.54
CA LYS A 100 -15.39 -16.05 38.46
C LYS A 100 -15.11 -15.45 39.86
N THR A 101 -13.89 -15.57 40.33
CA THR A 101 -13.50 -15.08 41.67
C THR A 101 -13.43 -13.56 41.71
N LYS A 102 -12.87 -12.96 40.66
CA LYS A 102 -12.71 -11.51 40.56
C LYS A 102 -13.89 -10.81 39.85
N ARG A 103 -14.89 -11.60 39.37
CA ARG A 103 -16.08 -11.11 38.61
C ARG A 103 -15.73 -10.15 37.51
N ARG A 104 -14.69 -10.50 36.68
CA ARG A 104 -14.21 -9.66 35.60
C ARG A 104 -13.59 -10.46 34.49
N TRP A 105 -13.54 -9.87 33.30
CA TRP A 105 -12.83 -10.44 32.18
C TRP A 105 -11.33 -10.23 32.33
N GLN A 106 -10.54 -11.23 31.97
CA GLN A 106 -9.07 -11.18 31.93
C GLN A 106 -8.59 -11.45 30.51
N PHE A 107 -7.63 -10.67 30.11
CA PHE A 107 -6.98 -10.78 28.82
C PHE A 107 -5.66 -11.52 29.00
N TRP A 108 -5.48 -12.58 28.20
CA TRP A 108 -4.28 -13.40 28.20
C TRP A 108 -3.60 -13.28 26.86
N TYR A 109 -2.32 -12.89 26.85
CA TYR A 109 -1.48 -12.86 25.65
C TYR A 109 -0.67 -14.14 25.53
N ASP A 110 -0.02 -14.35 24.38
CA ASP A 110 1.08 -15.28 24.26
C ASP A 110 2.24 -14.78 25.14
N GLU A 111 2.57 -15.55 26.16
CA GLU A 111 3.62 -15.23 27.15
C GLU A 111 4.99 -15.00 26.49
N ARG A 112 5.22 -15.58 25.33
CA ARG A 112 6.48 -15.45 24.57
C ARG A 112 6.70 -14.06 24.01
N VAL A 113 5.63 -13.28 23.82
CA VAL A 113 5.69 -11.96 23.19
C VAL A 113 5.62 -10.81 24.19
N PHE A 114 4.83 -10.94 25.29
CA PHE A 114 4.50 -9.79 26.12
C PHE A 114 4.70 -9.98 27.64
N GLY A 115 5.20 -11.13 28.09
CA GLY A 115 5.33 -11.45 29.52
C GLY A 115 4.02 -11.83 30.18
N SER A 116 4.12 -12.39 31.38
CA SER A 116 3.12 -13.26 32.01
C SER A 116 1.92 -12.60 32.74
N ASN A 117 1.72 -11.30 32.63
CA ASN A 117 0.66 -10.66 33.42
C ASN A 117 -0.63 -10.46 32.62
N PRO A 118 -1.74 -11.13 32.99
CA PRO A 118 -3.03 -10.90 32.36
C PRO A 118 -3.53 -9.48 32.68
N CYS A 119 -3.84 -8.72 31.65
CA CYS A 119 -4.52 -7.44 31.83
C CYS A 119 -5.99 -7.65 32.18
N VAL A 120 -6.48 -6.86 33.12
CA VAL A 120 -7.91 -6.80 33.43
C VAL A 120 -8.53 -5.78 32.51
N LEU A 121 -9.48 -6.21 31.70
CA LEU A 121 -10.10 -5.35 30.67
C LEU A 121 -11.51 -4.91 31.05
N PHE A 122 -12.27 -5.77 31.78
CA PHE A 122 -13.64 -5.46 32.15
C PHE A 122 -13.95 -5.94 33.55
N SER A 123 -14.75 -5.17 34.27
CA SER A 123 -15.48 -5.60 35.47
C SER A 123 -16.91 -5.95 35.06
N SER A 124 -17.50 -6.97 35.73
CA SER A 124 -18.92 -7.26 35.55
C SER A 124 -19.82 -6.13 36.07
N ASP A 125 -19.26 -5.31 36.92
CA ASP A 125 -19.98 -4.22 37.59
C ASP A 125 -19.68 -2.86 36.90
N SER A 126 -18.89 -2.83 35.82
CA SER A 126 -18.64 -1.61 35.08
C SER A 126 -19.81 -1.36 34.14
N GLU A 127 -20.43 -0.21 34.30
CA GLU A 127 -21.41 0.32 33.35
C GLU A 127 -20.85 0.38 31.94
N ASP A 128 -19.53 0.43 31.81
CA ASP A 128 -18.77 0.46 30.56
C ASP A 128 -19.03 -0.75 29.64
N MET A 129 -19.28 -1.95 30.20
CA MET A 129 -19.71 -3.09 29.41
C MET A 129 -21.13 -2.92 28.83
N HIS A 130 -21.99 -2.17 29.51
CA HIS A 130 -23.35 -1.87 29.05
C HIS A 130 -23.41 -0.60 28.20
N CYS A 131 -22.56 0.39 28.53
CA CYS A 131 -22.47 1.64 27.78
C CYS A 131 -21.65 1.57 26.52
N GLY A 132 -20.95 0.47 26.32
CA GLY A 132 -20.24 0.23 25.07
C GLY A 132 -18.87 0.88 24.95
N TYR A 133 -18.26 1.32 26.01
CA TYR A 133 -16.88 1.77 25.98
C TYR A 133 -15.93 0.58 25.88
N LEU A 134 -15.35 0.41 24.67
CA LEU A 134 -14.10 -0.29 24.55
C LEU A 134 -13.03 0.70 25.00
N ASP A 135 -12.32 0.35 26.02
CA ASP A 135 -11.15 1.10 26.42
C ASP A 135 -10.18 1.14 25.23
N SER A 136 -9.71 2.33 24.89
CA SER A 136 -8.68 2.53 23.85
C SER A 136 -7.46 1.63 24.09
N ASP A 137 -7.19 1.31 25.34
CA ASP A 137 -6.17 0.35 25.75
C ASP A 137 -6.37 -1.05 25.20
N MET A 138 -7.59 -1.51 24.96
CA MET A 138 -7.84 -2.85 24.42
C MET A 138 -7.38 -2.97 22.98
N LEU A 139 -7.73 -2.00 22.15
CA LEU A 139 -7.28 -1.99 20.76
C LEU A 139 -5.77 -1.81 20.67
N SER A 140 -5.16 -1.14 21.66
CA SER A 140 -3.71 -0.98 21.75
C SER A 140 -2.97 -2.27 22.03
N LYS A 141 -3.64 -3.29 22.55
CA LYS A 141 -3.07 -4.60 22.88
C LYS A 141 -3.25 -5.64 21.79
N LEU A 142 -4.10 -5.36 20.80
CA LEU A 142 -4.22 -6.19 19.60
C LEU A 142 -2.99 -6.01 18.71
N GLU A 143 -2.59 -7.07 18.04
CA GLU A 143 -1.65 -6.95 16.93
C GLU A 143 -2.31 -6.26 15.74
N LYS A 144 -1.50 -5.67 14.84
CA LYS A 144 -2.03 -5.01 13.64
C LYS A 144 -2.87 -5.97 12.79
N SER A 145 -2.43 -7.22 12.66
CA SER A 145 -3.16 -8.29 11.97
C SER A 145 -4.54 -8.56 12.58
N ASP A 146 -4.66 -8.56 13.90
CA ASP A 146 -5.95 -8.73 14.59
C ASP A 146 -6.90 -7.56 14.31
N ILE A 147 -6.36 -6.34 14.28
CA ILE A 147 -7.14 -5.13 13.96
C ILE A 147 -7.64 -5.21 12.51
N VAL A 148 -6.79 -5.61 11.57
CA VAL A 148 -7.17 -5.82 10.16
C VAL A 148 -8.23 -6.90 10.03
N GLU A 149 -8.10 -8.05 10.74
CA GLU A 149 -9.13 -9.09 10.76
C GLU A 149 -10.47 -8.55 11.29
N LEU A 150 -10.43 -7.79 12.38
CA LEU A 150 -11.61 -7.17 12.96
C LEU A 150 -12.33 -6.25 11.96
N ILE A 151 -11.58 -5.37 11.27
CA ILE A 151 -12.14 -4.46 10.26
C ILE A 151 -12.72 -5.26 9.10
N ASN A 152 -11.98 -6.18 8.52
CA ASN A 152 -12.42 -6.92 7.34
C ASN A 152 -13.63 -7.79 7.60
N LYS A 153 -13.76 -8.33 8.81
CA LYS A 153 -14.85 -9.21 9.20
C LYS A 153 -16.14 -8.48 9.57
N TYR A 154 -16.01 -7.34 10.23
CA TYR A 154 -17.16 -6.65 10.81
C TYR A 154 -17.32 -5.20 10.36
N GLY A 155 -16.33 -4.64 9.69
CA GLY A 155 -16.37 -3.27 9.16
C GLY A 155 -17.43 -3.13 8.09
N LYS A 156 -18.26 -2.09 8.26
CA LYS A 156 -19.28 -1.72 7.26
C LYS A 156 -18.62 -0.91 6.15
N ASP A 157 -18.83 -1.35 4.93
CA ASP A 157 -18.43 -0.64 3.72
C ASP A 157 -16.94 -0.21 3.70
N ILE A 158 -16.08 -1.02 4.31
CA ILE A 158 -14.61 -0.87 4.32
C ILE A 158 -13.92 -2.22 4.12
N VAL A 159 -12.73 -2.18 3.55
CA VAL A 159 -11.78 -3.28 3.47
C VAL A 159 -10.37 -2.73 3.69
N VAL A 160 -9.53 -3.52 4.36
CA VAL A 160 -8.12 -3.20 4.63
C VAL A 160 -7.26 -4.36 4.13
N THR A 161 -6.14 -4.06 3.53
CA THR A 161 -5.12 -5.04 3.16
C THR A 161 -3.74 -4.56 3.63
N SER A 162 -2.78 -5.46 3.65
CA SER A 162 -1.40 -5.15 4.00
C SER A 162 -0.43 -5.83 3.05
N LEU A 163 0.76 -5.25 2.95
CA LEU A 163 1.90 -5.82 2.27
C LEU A 163 3.13 -5.64 3.16
N THR A 164 3.91 -6.69 3.30
CA THR A 164 5.22 -6.65 3.94
C THR A 164 6.27 -6.61 2.86
N THR A 165 7.10 -5.56 2.86
CA THR A 165 8.22 -5.41 1.94
C THR A 165 9.54 -5.59 2.68
N TYR A 166 10.55 -6.10 1.97
CA TYR A 166 11.89 -6.31 2.50
C TYR A 166 12.85 -5.37 1.77
N GLY A 167 13.57 -4.54 2.51
CA GLY A 167 14.57 -3.65 1.95
C GLY A 167 15.87 -4.36 1.55
N TYR A 168 16.73 -3.62 0.87
CA TYR A 168 18.05 -4.13 0.47
C TYR A 168 18.97 -4.45 1.66
N CYS A 169 18.75 -3.84 2.81
CA CYS A 169 19.51 -4.12 4.04
C CYS A 169 18.81 -5.19 4.86
N GLN A 170 19.55 -6.19 5.30
CA GLN A 170 19.04 -7.23 6.19
C GLN A 170 18.48 -6.61 7.47
N GLY A 171 17.16 -6.71 7.64
CA GLY A 171 16.46 -6.19 8.82
C GLY A 171 15.47 -5.07 8.54
N ASP A 172 15.51 -4.44 7.37
CA ASP A 172 14.54 -3.41 7.00
C ASP A 172 13.24 -4.06 6.50
N ILE A 173 12.40 -4.41 7.44
CA ILE A 173 11.05 -4.90 7.16
C ILE A 173 10.11 -3.71 7.29
N GLN A 174 9.40 -3.39 6.21
CA GLN A 174 8.38 -2.39 6.24
C GLN A 174 7.02 -3.01 5.99
N GLU A 175 6.11 -2.78 6.92
CA GLU A 175 4.74 -3.19 6.82
C GLU A 175 3.88 -2.00 6.38
N MET A 176 3.26 -2.13 5.23
CA MET A 176 2.37 -1.14 4.66
C MET A 176 0.95 -1.63 4.68
N PHE A 177 0.00 -0.71 4.80
CA PHE A 177 -1.43 -0.99 4.78
C PHE A 177 -2.12 -0.09 3.77
N ALA A 178 -3.21 -0.60 3.22
CA ALA A 178 -4.14 0.22 2.44
C ALA A 178 -5.56 -0.07 2.88
N TYR A 179 -6.42 0.95 2.89
CA TYR A 179 -7.84 0.75 3.08
C TYR A 179 -8.64 1.40 1.96
N CYS A 180 -9.80 0.83 1.69
CA CYS A 180 -10.74 1.40 0.73
C CYS A 180 -12.16 1.32 1.29
N THR A 181 -12.91 2.43 1.16
CA THR A 181 -14.35 2.44 1.45
C THR A 181 -15.11 2.08 0.19
N LYS A 182 -16.32 1.54 0.36
CA LYS A 182 -17.20 1.24 -0.77
C LYS A 182 -17.58 2.48 -1.58
N GLU A 183 -17.71 3.63 -0.92
CA GLU A 183 -17.97 4.91 -1.56
C GLU A 183 -16.83 5.27 -2.51
N ARG A 184 -15.60 5.34 -2.01
CA ARG A 184 -14.39 5.61 -2.80
C ARG A 184 -14.23 4.61 -3.95
N PHE A 185 -14.43 3.32 -3.69
CA PHE A 185 -14.34 2.30 -4.74
C PHE A 185 -15.34 2.55 -5.88
N ASN A 186 -16.59 2.93 -5.55
CA ASN A 186 -17.63 3.20 -6.55
C ASN A 186 -17.38 4.50 -7.33
N GLU A 187 -16.68 5.46 -6.75
CA GLU A 187 -16.29 6.71 -7.43
C GLU A 187 -15.18 6.46 -8.46
N MET A 188 -14.24 5.58 -8.16
CA MET A 188 -13.04 5.36 -8.98
C MET A 188 -13.16 4.22 -9.98
N VAL A 189 -14.05 3.25 -9.73
CA VAL A 189 -14.16 2.04 -10.55
C VAL A 189 -15.58 1.92 -11.12
N GLU A 190 -15.71 2.08 -12.41
CA GLU A 190 -16.99 2.05 -13.14
C GLU A 190 -17.72 0.69 -13.09
N THR A 191 -17.15 -0.36 -12.56
CA THR A 191 -17.66 -1.73 -12.62
C THR A 191 -18.53 -2.14 -11.44
N PRO A 192 -19.56 -2.97 -11.68
CA PRO A 192 -20.63 -3.20 -10.72
C PRO A 192 -20.26 -4.09 -9.55
N LYS A 193 -20.60 -3.67 -8.47
CA LYS A 193 -21.34 -3.98 -7.24
C LYS A 193 -21.15 -5.36 -6.58
N ASN A 194 -20.93 -6.43 -7.29
CA ASN A 194 -20.73 -7.75 -6.67
C ASN A 194 -19.23 -7.99 -6.46
N ASN A 195 -18.82 -8.35 -5.24
CA ASN A 195 -17.44 -8.61 -4.86
C ASN A 195 -16.52 -7.38 -4.79
N TRP A 196 -17.06 -6.18 -4.53
CA TRP A 196 -16.27 -4.96 -4.46
C TRP A 196 -15.07 -5.07 -3.48
N LYS A 197 -15.25 -5.69 -2.31
CA LYS A 197 -14.16 -5.89 -1.34
C LYS A 197 -13.00 -6.67 -1.95
N LYS A 198 -13.29 -7.75 -2.68
CA LYS A 198 -12.24 -8.56 -3.33
C LYS A 198 -11.48 -7.75 -4.38
N LYS A 199 -12.22 -7.05 -5.25
CA LYS A 199 -11.62 -6.19 -6.27
C LYS A 199 -10.81 -5.05 -5.67
N ALA A 200 -11.36 -4.35 -4.66
CA ALA A 200 -10.63 -3.31 -3.95
C ALA A 200 -9.34 -3.84 -3.32
N THR A 201 -9.38 -5.06 -2.76
CA THR A 201 -8.16 -5.71 -2.22
C THR A 201 -7.14 -5.96 -3.32
N GLU A 202 -7.56 -6.47 -4.49
CA GLU A 202 -6.68 -6.73 -5.63
C GLU A 202 -6.01 -5.43 -6.13
N PHE A 203 -6.77 -4.35 -6.30
CA PHE A 203 -6.23 -3.04 -6.65
C PHE A 203 -5.22 -2.54 -5.59
N MET A 204 -5.64 -2.49 -4.34
CA MET A 204 -4.79 -2.02 -3.24
C MET A 204 -3.50 -2.83 -3.09
N GLN A 205 -3.52 -4.14 -3.37
CA GLN A 205 -2.31 -4.96 -3.33
C GLN A 205 -1.30 -4.58 -4.43
N ASN A 206 -1.78 -4.25 -5.63
CA ASN A 206 -0.90 -3.76 -6.69
C ASN A 206 -0.36 -2.37 -6.35
N GLU A 207 -1.23 -1.47 -5.93
CA GLU A 207 -0.86 -0.12 -5.50
C GLU A 207 0.17 -0.12 -4.34
N LEU A 208 0.01 -1.04 -3.36
CA LEU A 208 0.99 -1.22 -2.28
C LEU A 208 2.35 -1.70 -2.80
N LYS A 209 2.38 -2.56 -3.83
CA LYS A 209 3.63 -2.98 -4.46
C LYS A 209 4.34 -1.80 -5.12
N GLU A 210 3.61 -0.98 -5.86
CA GLU A 210 4.15 0.22 -6.50
C GLU A 210 4.70 1.22 -5.47
N CYS A 211 3.95 1.47 -4.38
CA CYS A 211 4.44 2.27 -3.25
C CYS A 211 5.70 1.66 -2.62
N GLY A 212 5.75 0.33 -2.49
CA GLY A 212 6.94 -0.38 -2.02
C GLY A 212 8.14 -0.17 -2.94
N CYS A 213 7.97 -0.31 -4.24
CA CYS A 213 9.01 -0.05 -5.22
C CYS A 213 9.54 1.38 -5.12
N TRP A 214 8.64 2.37 -5.01
CA TRP A 214 9.02 3.76 -4.81
C TRP A 214 9.85 3.98 -3.54
N MET A 215 9.40 3.43 -2.42
CA MET A 215 10.09 3.57 -1.12
C MET A 215 11.49 2.96 -1.13
N TRP A 216 11.70 1.89 -1.90
CA TRP A 216 13.00 1.22 -2.02
C TRP A 216 13.82 1.73 -3.21
N GLY A 217 13.32 2.75 -3.91
CA GLY A 217 14.01 3.33 -5.04
C GLY A 217 14.01 2.46 -6.30
N SER A 218 13.15 1.45 -6.38
CA SER A 218 12.98 0.63 -7.59
C SER A 218 12.02 1.31 -8.57
N VAL A 219 12.47 2.44 -9.12
CA VAL A 219 11.68 3.25 -10.06
C VAL A 219 12.49 3.46 -11.34
N TYR A 220 11.84 3.23 -12.47
CA TYR A 220 12.50 3.24 -13.76
C TYR A 220 11.74 4.11 -14.75
N ARG A 221 12.49 4.85 -15.55
CA ARG A 221 11.97 5.62 -16.68
C ARG A 221 12.27 4.89 -17.98
N VAL A 222 11.24 4.66 -18.77
CA VAL A 222 11.38 4.04 -20.09
C VAL A 222 11.19 5.09 -21.17
N LYS A 223 12.15 5.16 -22.08
CA LYS A 223 12.13 6.03 -23.25
C LYS A 223 11.98 5.20 -24.50
N VAL A 224 11.02 5.56 -25.35
CA VAL A 224 10.78 4.95 -26.64
C VAL A 224 11.12 5.94 -27.74
N GLU A 225 11.92 5.49 -28.69
CA GLU A 225 12.40 6.26 -29.81
C GLU A 225 12.13 5.52 -31.11
N GLU A 226 11.66 6.23 -32.15
CA GLU A 226 11.44 5.69 -33.49
C GLU A 226 12.62 6.02 -34.40
N LYS A 227 13.02 5.06 -35.22
CA LYS A 227 13.99 5.30 -36.31
C LYS A 227 13.34 6.06 -37.44
N VAL A 228 13.80 7.27 -37.70
CA VAL A 228 13.36 8.08 -38.82
C VAL A 228 14.47 8.07 -39.86
N TYR A 229 14.18 7.50 -41.04
CA TYR A 229 15.13 7.40 -42.11
C TYR A 229 15.08 8.65 -42.99
N PHE A 230 16.26 9.12 -43.40
CA PHE A 230 16.39 10.23 -44.31
C PHE A 230 17.56 10.03 -45.30
N THR A 231 17.52 10.71 -46.43
CA THR A 231 18.59 10.64 -47.43
C THR A 231 19.52 11.84 -47.27
N LYS A 232 20.78 11.59 -46.95
CA LYS A 232 21.84 12.59 -47.00
C LYS A 232 22.39 12.71 -48.44
N ARG A 233 22.32 13.92 -49.00
CA ARG A 233 22.93 14.22 -50.29
C ARG A 233 24.22 14.99 -50.11
N TYR A 234 25.32 14.44 -50.59
CA TYR A 234 26.64 15.06 -50.48
C TYR A 234 26.92 15.98 -51.66
N ALA A 235 27.90 16.90 -51.51
CA ALA A 235 28.27 17.87 -52.54
C ALA A 235 28.82 17.22 -53.82
N ASN A 236 29.29 15.99 -53.75
CA ASN A 236 29.72 15.18 -54.91
C ASN A 236 28.57 14.49 -55.67
N GLY A 237 27.34 14.68 -55.21
CA GLY A 237 26.13 14.09 -55.80
C GLY A 237 25.78 12.70 -55.31
N GLU A 238 26.55 12.13 -54.39
CA GLU A 238 26.22 10.85 -53.76
C GLU A 238 25.10 11.01 -52.78
N GLU A 239 24.20 10.01 -52.72
CA GLU A 239 23.11 9.92 -51.78
C GLU A 239 23.33 8.71 -50.87
N HIS A 240 23.21 8.89 -49.57
CA HIS A 240 23.26 7.83 -48.58
C HIS A 240 22.02 7.87 -47.69
N GLU A 241 21.41 6.70 -47.49
CA GLU A 241 20.39 6.55 -46.48
C GLU A 241 21.05 6.57 -45.12
N ASP A 242 20.50 7.37 -44.21
CA ASP A 242 20.91 7.45 -42.80
C ASP A 242 19.64 7.50 -41.95
N PHE A 243 19.76 7.38 -40.65
CA PHE A 243 18.64 7.47 -39.72
C PHE A 243 19.01 8.24 -38.47
N GLU A 244 18.00 8.78 -37.84
CA GLU A 244 18.10 9.35 -36.49
C GLU A 244 16.97 8.79 -35.61
N TYR A 245 17.14 8.95 -34.32
CA TYR A 245 16.13 8.53 -33.36
C TYR A 245 15.33 9.75 -32.92
N GLU A 246 14.02 9.69 -33.10
CA GLU A 246 13.07 10.68 -32.62
C GLU A 246 12.29 10.11 -31.42
N ASP A 247 12.07 10.92 -30.40
CA ASP A 247 11.29 10.52 -29.23
C ASP A 247 9.82 10.32 -29.61
N CYS A 248 9.29 9.11 -29.38
CA CYS A 248 7.87 8.80 -29.63
C CYS A 248 6.99 9.31 -28.51
N GLU A 249 7.46 9.20 -27.25
CA GLU A 249 6.73 9.60 -26.06
C GLU A 249 7.69 10.14 -25.01
N CYS A 250 7.21 11.10 -24.21
CA CYS A 250 7.88 11.48 -22.98
C CYS A 250 7.96 10.24 -22.07
N GLY A 251 9.13 9.98 -21.50
CA GLY A 251 9.43 8.76 -20.77
C GLY A 251 8.36 8.42 -19.73
N GLN A 252 7.88 7.17 -19.80
CA GLN A 252 6.94 6.63 -18.81
C GLN A 252 7.70 6.16 -17.58
N THR A 253 7.16 6.45 -16.39
CA THR A 253 7.72 6.01 -15.12
C THR A 253 7.04 4.72 -14.67
N PHE A 254 7.84 3.74 -14.26
CA PHE A 254 7.40 2.43 -13.79
C PHE A 254 7.91 2.16 -12.38
N TYR A 255 7.00 1.72 -11.51
CA TYR A 255 7.27 1.29 -10.14
C TYR A 255 7.24 -0.24 -10.13
N CYS A 256 8.38 -0.87 -10.34
CA CYS A 256 8.51 -2.34 -10.42
C CYS A 256 9.83 -2.81 -9.81
N GLU A 257 9.89 -4.09 -9.44
CA GLU A 257 11.07 -4.64 -8.75
C GLU A 257 12.30 -4.76 -9.67
N ASP A 258 12.05 -4.97 -10.97
CA ASP A 258 13.10 -5.21 -11.97
C ASP A 258 12.92 -4.29 -13.19
N TYR A 259 14.02 -3.68 -13.64
CA TYR A 259 14.04 -2.84 -14.85
C TYR A 259 13.72 -3.62 -16.13
N ASP A 260 13.98 -4.93 -16.18
CA ASP A 260 13.61 -5.77 -17.32
C ASP A 260 12.08 -5.97 -17.39
N GLU A 261 11.37 -5.94 -16.28
CA GLU A 261 9.91 -5.94 -16.24
C GLU A 261 9.33 -4.69 -16.90
N ALA A 262 9.90 -3.50 -16.59
CA ALA A 262 9.51 -2.24 -17.24
C ALA A 262 9.74 -2.29 -18.75
N LEU A 263 10.88 -2.84 -19.19
CA LEU A 263 11.17 -3.04 -20.62
C LEU A 263 10.13 -3.94 -21.31
N GLU A 264 9.81 -5.09 -20.69
CA GLU A 264 8.88 -6.06 -21.29
C GLU A 264 7.44 -5.52 -21.35
N TRP A 265 7.02 -4.67 -20.42
CA TRP A 265 5.70 -4.03 -20.47
C TRP A 265 5.59 -3.11 -21.68
N VAL A 266 6.57 -2.23 -21.88
CA VAL A 266 6.57 -1.29 -22.99
C VAL A 266 6.72 -2.00 -24.33
N LYS A 267 7.55 -3.05 -24.42
CA LYS A 267 7.68 -3.85 -25.65
C LYS A 267 6.36 -4.41 -26.15
N LYS A 268 5.46 -4.86 -25.26
CA LYS A 268 4.14 -5.39 -25.65
C LYS A 268 3.26 -4.38 -26.38
N ASP A 269 3.42 -3.09 -26.08
CA ASP A 269 2.63 -2.03 -26.72
C ASP A 269 3.16 -1.64 -28.09
N TYR A 270 4.49 -1.69 -28.27
CA TYR A 270 5.16 -1.26 -29.49
C TYR A 270 5.52 -2.39 -30.47
N ILE A 271 5.63 -3.62 -29.97
CA ILE A 271 5.92 -4.79 -30.78
C ILE A 271 4.66 -5.66 -30.80
N LYS A 272 3.71 -5.28 -31.65
CA LYS A 272 2.63 -6.20 -32.02
C LYS A 272 3.23 -7.17 -33.05
N GLU A 273 3.29 -8.44 -32.68
CA GLU A 273 3.59 -9.54 -33.58
C GLU A 273 2.65 -9.58 -34.79
#